data_147ca7bbeca290e9d32ab867903c560a
#
_entry.id   147ca7bbeca290e9d32ab867903c560a
#
_cell.length_a   1.000
_cell.length_b   1.000
_cell.length_c   1.000
_cell.angle_alpha   90.00
_cell.angle_beta   90.00
_cell.angle_gamma   90.00
#
_symmetry.space_group_name_H-M   'P 1'
#
loop_
_entity.id
_entity.type
_entity.pdbx_description
1 polymer ?
#
loop_
_entity_poly.entity_id
_entity_poly.type
_entity_poly.pdbx_seq_one_letter_code
_entity_poly.pdbx_strand_id
1 'polypeptide(L)'
;VFYHSASTIYNYVAEHIIGSDDLENSIFDFGFWPGGDRDGNPFVTPEITLKTAKRLQFSILRNYYRDLRKLKRKITFPDLENRIEDLEEMIFNELFYPDRNENFSIEFLSSELRIILKSIINDHDGLYKSEVLEMIHKVSLFGLHFASLDIRQDSRIHDSVFNEIVSHPDIQKFSDGLPKNYLELSNEERCRVLINVKGDVPPNIFFDEITNRTLESIRAMQIIQKKNGERGCNRYIISNCQSLENILQLFAMCRLSNWD
;
A
#
# COMPACT_ATOMS: atom_id res chain seq x y z
N VAL A 1 1.22 -10.12 -18.93
CA VAL A 1 0.30 -9.36 -19.78
C VAL A 1 0.02 -8.00 -19.15
N PHE A 2 -0.65 -7.93 -18.00
CA PHE A 2 -1.09 -6.69 -17.34
C PHE A 2 0.01 -5.62 -17.16
N TYR A 3 1.17 -6.00 -16.64
CA TYR A 3 2.32 -5.12 -16.44
C TYR A 3 2.78 -4.42 -17.74
N HIS A 4 2.82 -5.15 -18.85
CA HIS A 4 3.23 -4.58 -20.14
C HIS A 4 2.13 -3.72 -20.77
N SER A 5 0.88 -4.17 -20.73
CA SER A 5 -0.23 -3.41 -21.32
C SER A 5 -0.43 -2.07 -20.64
N ALA A 6 -0.35 -2.03 -19.30
CA ALA A 6 -0.45 -0.80 -18.54
C ALA A 6 0.69 0.17 -18.86
N SER A 7 1.92 -0.33 -18.96
CA SER A 7 3.07 0.46 -19.36
C SER A 7 2.92 1.04 -20.78
N THR A 8 2.41 0.26 -21.74
CA THR A 8 2.16 0.74 -23.09
C THR A 8 1.14 1.88 -23.13
N ILE A 9 0.03 1.73 -22.39
CA ILE A 9 -1.00 2.78 -22.29
C ILE A 9 -0.43 4.03 -21.63
N TYR A 10 0.32 3.86 -20.55
CA TYR A 10 0.94 4.97 -19.82
C TYR A 10 1.90 5.76 -20.73
N ASN A 11 2.80 5.06 -21.41
CA ASN A 11 3.74 5.70 -22.32
C ASN A 11 3.04 6.43 -23.46
N TYR A 12 2.00 5.83 -24.05
CA TYR A 12 1.19 6.47 -25.09
C TYR A 12 0.56 7.79 -24.61
N VAL A 13 -0.03 7.79 -23.41
CA VAL A 13 -0.67 8.99 -22.83
C VAL A 13 0.41 10.05 -22.51
N ALA A 14 1.53 9.64 -21.93
CA ALA A 14 2.65 10.52 -21.62
C ALA A 14 3.16 11.25 -22.87
N GLU A 15 3.45 10.50 -23.92
CA GLU A 15 4.06 10.99 -25.14
C GLU A 15 3.09 11.80 -26.03
N HIS A 16 1.85 11.29 -26.22
CA HIS A 16 0.94 11.82 -27.26
C HIS A 16 -0.14 12.76 -26.70
N ILE A 17 -0.47 12.67 -25.42
CA ILE A 17 -1.54 13.48 -24.83
C ILE A 17 -0.98 14.58 -23.93
N ILE A 18 -0.03 14.23 -23.08
CA ILE A 18 0.55 15.17 -22.12
C ILE A 18 1.76 15.89 -22.73
N GLY A 19 2.50 15.22 -23.63
CA GLY A 19 3.68 15.78 -24.29
C GLY A 19 4.87 16.00 -23.35
N SER A 20 4.91 15.26 -22.22
CA SER A 20 5.99 15.31 -21.24
C SER A 20 6.54 13.93 -20.95
N ASP A 21 7.85 13.81 -21.04
CA ASP A 21 8.57 12.60 -20.64
C ASP A 21 8.64 12.45 -19.10
N ASP A 22 8.41 13.54 -18.36
CA ASP A 22 8.48 13.58 -16.89
C ASP A 22 7.09 13.72 -16.29
N LEU A 23 6.43 12.59 -16.11
CA LEU A 23 5.13 12.51 -15.43
C LEU A 23 5.34 12.13 -13.97
N GLU A 24 5.14 13.10 -13.09
CA GLU A 24 5.15 12.84 -11.62
C GLU A 24 3.88 12.18 -11.14
N ASN A 25 2.78 12.31 -11.87
CA ASN A 25 1.48 11.80 -11.49
C ASN A 25 1.14 10.49 -12.21
N SER A 26 0.60 9.53 -11.47
CA SER A 26 0.00 8.35 -12.08
C SER A 26 -1.31 8.75 -12.79
N ILE A 27 -1.38 8.47 -14.08
CA ILE A 27 -2.58 8.70 -14.91
C ILE A 27 -3.72 7.79 -14.47
N PHE A 28 -3.39 6.63 -13.93
CA PHE A 28 -4.33 5.63 -13.43
C PHE A 28 -3.70 4.78 -12.34
N ASP A 29 -4.54 4.25 -11.47
CA ASP A 29 -4.21 3.32 -10.41
C ASP A 29 -4.88 1.96 -10.63
N PHE A 30 -4.27 0.92 -10.08
CA PHE A 30 -4.83 -0.43 -10.11
C PHE A 30 -5.29 -0.83 -8.73
N GLY A 31 -6.56 -1.24 -8.60
CA GLY A 31 -7.12 -1.86 -7.41
C GLY A 31 -7.05 -3.38 -7.48
N PHE A 32 -6.93 -4.01 -6.32
CA PHE A 32 -6.92 -5.47 -6.17
C PHE A 32 -7.78 -5.87 -4.97
N TRP A 33 -8.81 -6.67 -5.20
CA TRP A 33 -9.76 -7.08 -4.18
C TRP A 33 -9.47 -8.44 -3.53
N PRO A 34 -8.96 -9.47 -4.27
CA PRO A 34 -8.70 -10.76 -3.67
C PRO A 34 -7.73 -10.66 -2.47
N GLY A 35 -8.16 -11.16 -1.32
CA GLY A 35 -7.40 -11.09 -0.08
C GLY A 35 -7.60 -9.81 0.76
N GLY A 36 -8.40 -8.85 0.28
CA GLY A 36 -8.78 -7.64 1.01
C GLY A 36 -10.29 -7.52 1.27
N ASP A 37 -11.11 -8.13 0.41
CA ASP A 37 -12.57 -8.10 0.52
C ASP A 37 -13.06 -9.10 1.56
N ARG A 38 -13.43 -8.58 2.73
CA ARG A 38 -13.94 -9.35 3.89
C ARG A 38 -15.46 -9.35 3.95
N ASP A 39 -16.13 -8.57 3.11
CA ASP A 39 -17.58 -8.45 3.10
C ASP A 39 -18.24 -9.77 2.69
N GLY A 40 -18.91 -10.41 3.66
CA GLY A 40 -19.52 -11.72 3.48
C GLY A 40 -18.53 -12.89 3.29
N ASN A 41 -17.24 -12.66 3.45
CA ASN A 41 -16.22 -13.70 3.26
C ASN A 41 -15.35 -13.93 4.52
N PRO A 42 -15.70 -14.91 5.36
CA PRO A 42 -14.98 -15.18 6.61
C PRO A 42 -13.55 -15.76 6.38
N PHE A 43 -13.24 -16.19 5.17
CA PHE A 43 -11.93 -16.76 4.85
C PHE A 43 -10.86 -15.70 4.55
N VAL A 44 -11.24 -14.44 4.36
CA VAL A 44 -10.27 -13.35 4.23
C VAL A 44 -9.82 -12.90 5.61
N THR A 45 -8.73 -13.49 6.07
CA THR A 45 -8.10 -13.17 7.36
C THR A 45 -6.97 -12.14 7.20
N PRO A 46 -6.52 -11.47 8.26
CA PRO A 46 -5.38 -10.54 8.22
C PRO A 46 -4.12 -11.18 7.64
N GLU A 47 -3.86 -12.46 7.94
CA GLU A 47 -2.72 -13.19 7.40
C GLU A 47 -2.81 -13.38 5.89
N ILE A 48 -4.02 -13.64 5.37
CA ILE A 48 -4.26 -13.75 3.92
C ILE A 48 -4.04 -12.40 3.26
N THR A 49 -4.48 -11.31 3.89
CA THR A 49 -4.26 -9.94 3.42
C THR A 49 -2.76 -9.63 3.33
N LEU A 50 -2.00 -9.88 4.39
CA LEU A 50 -0.54 -9.71 4.40
C LEU A 50 0.17 -10.59 3.36
N LYS A 51 -0.24 -11.85 3.24
CA LYS A 51 0.31 -12.77 2.23
C LYS A 51 0.03 -12.31 0.80
N THR A 52 -1.14 -11.75 0.56
CA THR A 52 -1.52 -11.19 -0.74
C THR A 52 -0.66 -9.97 -1.08
N ALA A 53 -0.52 -9.02 -0.16
CA ALA A 53 0.33 -7.86 -0.35
C ALA A 53 1.81 -8.26 -0.62
N LYS A 54 2.33 -9.24 0.12
CA LYS A 54 3.68 -9.78 -0.13
C LYS A 54 3.81 -10.41 -1.51
N ARG A 55 2.77 -11.11 -2.01
CA ARG A 55 2.78 -11.68 -3.36
C ARG A 55 2.74 -10.61 -4.45
N LEU A 56 1.99 -9.54 -4.25
CA LEU A 56 1.96 -8.40 -5.17
C LEU A 56 3.34 -7.74 -5.23
N GLN A 57 3.96 -7.46 -4.09
CA GLN A 57 5.33 -6.92 -4.01
C GLN A 57 6.34 -7.84 -4.71
N PHE A 58 6.34 -9.13 -4.41
CA PHE A 58 7.22 -10.08 -5.06
C PHE A 58 7.04 -10.10 -6.58
N SER A 59 5.79 -10.00 -7.04
CA SER A 59 5.46 -10.01 -8.47
C SER A 59 6.02 -8.78 -9.18
N ILE A 60 5.92 -7.60 -8.59
CA ILE A 60 6.45 -6.39 -9.20
C ILE A 60 7.96 -6.34 -9.19
N LEU A 61 8.59 -6.68 -8.07
CA LEU A 61 10.06 -6.74 -7.97
C LEU A 61 10.65 -7.73 -8.99
N ARG A 62 10.00 -8.88 -9.19
CA ARG A 62 10.41 -9.84 -10.22
C ARG A 62 10.32 -9.27 -11.63
N ASN A 63 9.33 -8.40 -11.91
CA ASN A 63 9.25 -7.73 -13.20
C ASN A 63 10.34 -6.68 -13.34
N TYR A 64 10.62 -5.87 -12.31
CA TYR A 64 11.73 -4.91 -12.30
C TYR A 64 13.08 -5.59 -12.50
N TYR A 65 13.34 -6.68 -11.79
CA TYR A 65 14.56 -7.49 -11.99
C TYR A 65 14.75 -7.92 -13.44
N ARG A 66 13.66 -8.42 -14.07
CA ARG A 66 13.72 -8.84 -15.49
C ARG A 66 13.94 -7.69 -16.45
N ASP A 67 13.38 -6.52 -16.18
CA ASP A 67 13.55 -5.34 -17.02
C ASP A 67 14.94 -4.73 -16.84
N LEU A 68 15.49 -4.65 -15.62
CA LEU A 68 16.89 -4.25 -15.39
C LEU A 68 17.88 -5.18 -16.10
N ARG A 69 17.66 -6.48 -16.10
CA ARG A 69 18.49 -7.42 -16.89
C ARG A 69 18.43 -7.17 -18.39
N LYS A 70 17.32 -6.68 -18.92
CA LYS A 70 17.23 -6.28 -20.32
C LYS A 70 17.98 -4.98 -20.57
N LEU A 71 17.87 -4.01 -19.67
CA LEU A 71 18.61 -2.74 -19.74
C LEU A 71 20.11 -3.00 -19.68
N LYS A 72 20.61 -3.81 -18.76
CA LYS A 72 22.02 -4.19 -18.62
C LYS A 72 22.61 -4.77 -19.91
N ARG A 73 21.83 -5.54 -20.67
CA ARG A 73 22.27 -6.10 -21.95
C ARG A 73 22.35 -5.08 -23.09
N LYS A 74 21.65 -3.96 -22.97
CA LYS A 74 21.62 -2.89 -23.98
C LYS A 74 22.59 -1.77 -23.64
N ILE A 75 22.61 -1.37 -22.37
CA ILE A 75 23.41 -0.25 -21.88
C ILE A 75 24.73 -0.83 -21.36
N THR A 76 25.75 -0.79 -22.20
CA THR A 76 27.07 -1.30 -21.92
C THR A 76 28.11 -0.18 -21.81
N PHE A 77 27.66 1.03 -21.47
CA PHE A 77 28.55 2.17 -21.21
C PHE A 77 29.25 1.95 -19.85
N PRO A 78 30.59 2.06 -19.79
CA PRO A 78 31.36 1.69 -18.60
C PRO A 78 30.96 2.46 -17.33
N ASP A 79 30.49 3.67 -17.47
CA ASP A 79 30.02 4.55 -16.38
C ASP A 79 28.62 4.17 -15.86
N LEU A 80 27.81 3.48 -16.66
CA LEU A 80 26.42 3.12 -16.34
C LEU A 80 26.24 1.62 -16.05
N GLU A 81 27.10 0.76 -16.59
CA GLU A 81 27.00 -0.68 -16.45
C GLU A 81 26.99 -1.11 -14.96
N ASN A 82 27.93 -0.57 -14.18
CA ASN A 82 28.03 -0.87 -12.75
C ASN A 82 26.77 -0.40 -11.99
N ARG A 83 26.24 0.79 -12.32
CA ARG A 83 24.99 1.27 -11.66
C ARG A 83 23.80 0.37 -11.91
N ILE A 84 23.66 -0.12 -13.13
CA ILE A 84 22.56 -1.04 -13.48
C ILE A 84 22.76 -2.40 -12.81
N GLU A 85 24.02 -2.84 -12.68
CA GLU A 85 24.38 -4.07 -11.96
C GLU A 85 24.05 -3.97 -10.47
N ASP A 86 24.42 -2.86 -9.82
CA ASP A 86 24.10 -2.57 -8.43
C ASP A 86 22.59 -2.60 -8.18
N LEU A 87 21.79 -1.99 -9.08
CA LEU A 87 20.33 -2.01 -9.00
C LEU A 87 19.76 -3.42 -9.22
N GLU A 88 20.33 -4.19 -10.14
CA GLU A 88 19.94 -5.60 -10.35
C GLU A 88 20.20 -6.42 -9.08
N GLU A 89 21.37 -6.27 -8.46
CA GLU A 89 21.74 -6.97 -7.24
C GLU A 89 20.86 -6.57 -6.05
N MET A 90 20.57 -5.28 -5.90
CA MET A 90 19.68 -4.79 -4.85
C MET A 90 18.28 -5.39 -4.96
N ILE A 91 17.68 -5.42 -6.14
CA ILE A 91 16.37 -6.06 -6.34
C ILE A 91 16.44 -7.57 -6.15
N PHE A 92 17.52 -8.21 -6.57
CA PHE A 92 17.74 -9.63 -6.32
C PHE A 92 17.80 -9.92 -4.81
N ASN A 93 18.51 -9.10 -4.05
CA ASN A 93 18.61 -9.25 -2.60
C ASN A 93 17.25 -9.02 -1.93
N GLU A 94 16.46 -8.03 -2.37
CA GLU A 94 15.11 -7.82 -1.86
C GLU A 94 14.17 -9.00 -2.14
N LEU A 95 14.30 -9.63 -3.30
CA LEU A 95 13.50 -10.80 -3.68
C LEU A 95 13.81 -12.05 -2.86
N PHE A 96 15.09 -12.32 -2.59
CA PHE A 96 15.53 -13.60 -2.04
C PHE A 96 16.10 -13.51 -0.62
N TYR A 97 16.53 -12.31 -0.21
CA TYR A 97 17.17 -12.06 1.09
C TYR A 97 16.68 -10.73 1.72
N PRO A 98 15.35 -10.51 1.83
CA PRO A 98 14.79 -9.21 2.23
C PRO A 98 15.31 -8.72 3.59
N ASP A 99 15.61 -9.64 4.52
CA ASP A 99 16.12 -9.29 5.85
C ASP A 99 17.58 -8.76 5.85
N ARG A 100 18.26 -8.80 4.71
CA ARG A 100 19.64 -8.31 4.54
C ARG A 100 19.73 -6.99 3.77
N ASN A 101 18.60 -6.47 3.31
CA ASN A 101 18.57 -5.33 2.39
C ASN A 101 17.94 -4.10 3.06
N GLU A 102 18.60 -3.56 4.09
CA GLU A 102 18.07 -2.47 4.91
C GLU A 102 17.90 -1.13 4.15
N ASN A 103 18.54 -0.97 2.99
CA ASN A 103 18.60 0.30 2.27
C ASN A 103 17.76 0.34 0.98
N PHE A 104 16.99 -0.71 0.67
CA PHE A 104 16.18 -0.72 -0.53
C PHE A 104 14.89 0.11 -0.33
N SER A 105 14.69 1.10 -1.19
CA SER A 105 13.44 1.84 -1.29
C SER A 105 13.09 2.11 -2.75
N ILE A 106 11.82 2.36 -3.02
CA ILE A 106 11.37 2.69 -4.37
C ILE A 106 11.88 4.05 -4.82
N GLU A 107 12.05 4.97 -3.88
CA GLU A 107 12.62 6.30 -4.09
C GLU A 107 14.08 6.20 -4.53
N PHE A 108 14.86 5.32 -3.89
CA PHE A 108 16.23 5.06 -4.29
C PHE A 108 16.30 4.50 -5.71
N LEU A 109 15.51 3.46 -6.03
CA LEU A 109 15.44 2.91 -7.38
C LEU A 109 15.07 3.97 -8.43
N SER A 110 14.08 4.81 -8.12
CA SER A 110 13.63 5.88 -9.00
C SER A 110 14.74 6.93 -9.21
N SER A 111 15.44 7.32 -8.13
CA SER A 111 16.52 8.31 -8.20
C SER A 111 17.70 7.81 -9.05
N GLU A 112 18.12 6.58 -8.89
CA GLU A 112 19.20 5.98 -9.68
C GLU A 112 18.84 5.85 -11.16
N LEU A 113 17.61 5.44 -11.48
CA LEU A 113 17.14 5.41 -12.87
C LEU A 113 17.14 6.82 -13.52
N ARG A 114 16.80 7.86 -12.77
CA ARG A 114 16.86 9.26 -13.25
C ARG A 114 18.31 9.71 -13.45
N ILE A 115 19.27 9.29 -12.62
CA ILE A 115 20.69 9.55 -12.84
C ILE A 115 21.17 8.87 -14.11
N ILE A 116 20.83 7.60 -14.33
CA ILE A 116 21.14 6.86 -15.55
C ILE A 116 20.56 7.58 -16.78
N LEU A 117 19.30 8.00 -16.72
CA LEU A 117 18.64 8.73 -17.79
C LEU A 117 19.38 10.04 -18.13
N LYS A 118 19.78 10.79 -17.12
CA LYS A 118 20.49 12.05 -17.28
C LYS A 118 21.86 11.85 -17.98
N SER A 119 22.62 10.84 -17.59
CA SER A 119 23.90 10.52 -18.23
C SER A 119 23.69 10.08 -19.68
N ILE A 120 22.69 9.23 -19.95
CA ILE A 120 22.35 8.82 -21.33
C ILE A 120 22.04 10.02 -22.21
N ILE A 121 21.31 11.02 -21.75
CA ILE A 121 20.96 12.21 -22.52
C ILE A 121 22.21 13.09 -22.75
N ASN A 122 23.02 13.29 -21.71
CA ASN A 122 24.11 14.25 -21.75
C ASN A 122 25.38 13.69 -22.40
N ASP A 123 25.69 12.42 -22.15
CA ASP A 123 27.02 11.85 -22.45
C ASP A 123 26.96 10.77 -23.53
N HIS A 124 25.76 10.29 -23.89
CA HIS A 124 25.58 9.16 -24.83
C HIS A 124 24.51 9.43 -25.91
N ASP A 125 24.34 10.70 -26.32
CA ASP A 125 23.43 11.13 -27.40
C ASP A 125 21.97 10.60 -27.27
N GLY A 126 21.51 10.29 -26.05
CA GLY A 126 20.18 9.77 -25.79
C GLY A 126 19.97 8.33 -26.23
N LEU A 127 21.03 7.56 -26.51
CA LEU A 127 20.92 6.16 -26.91
C LEU A 127 20.26 5.31 -25.75
N TYR A 128 19.17 4.61 -26.06
CA TYR A 128 18.34 3.87 -25.08
C TYR A 128 17.55 4.73 -24.08
N LYS A 129 17.37 6.05 -24.36
CA LYS A 129 16.54 6.94 -23.54
C LYS A 129 15.14 6.37 -23.30
N SER A 130 14.51 5.86 -24.36
CA SER A 130 13.14 5.33 -24.31
C SER A 130 12.99 4.12 -23.37
N GLU A 131 13.98 3.23 -23.35
CA GLU A 131 13.97 2.06 -22.47
C GLU A 131 14.11 2.43 -21.00
N VAL A 132 14.95 3.41 -20.67
CA VAL A 132 15.10 3.88 -19.30
C VAL A 132 13.87 4.66 -18.86
N LEU A 133 13.29 5.51 -19.70
CA LEU A 133 12.02 6.19 -19.43
C LEU A 133 10.89 5.19 -19.19
N GLU A 134 10.79 4.15 -20.01
CA GLU A 134 9.79 3.09 -19.78
C GLU A 134 9.95 2.45 -18.41
N MET A 135 11.18 2.20 -17.95
CA MET A 135 11.44 1.66 -16.63
C MET A 135 11.04 2.63 -15.52
N ILE A 136 11.37 3.93 -15.68
CA ILE A 136 10.97 4.99 -14.71
C ILE A 136 9.45 5.08 -14.63
N HIS A 137 8.74 5.06 -15.74
CA HIS A 137 7.28 5.09 -15.76
C HIS A 137 6.68 3.88 -15.06
N LYS A 138 7.23 2.68 -15.27
CA LYS A 138 6.79 1.48 -14.56
C LYS A 138 6.99 1.58 -13.05
N VAL A 139 8.14 2.08 -12.61
CA VAL A 139 8.44 2.30 -11.19
C VAL A 139 7.47 3.32 -10.58
N SER A 140 7.19 4.43 -11.27
CA SER A 140 6.21 5.44 -10.84
C SER A 140 4.79 4.88 -10.75
N LEU A 141 4.39 4.06 -11.73
CA LEU A 141 3.04 3.51 -11.83
C LEU A 141 2.78 2.41 -10.77
N PHE A 142 3.70 1.47 -10.63
CA PHE A 142 3.48 0.25 -9.85
C PHE A 142 4.12 0.28 -8.46
N GLY A 143 5.07 1.18 -8.18
CA GLY A 143 5.76 1.25 -6.90
C GLY A 143 6.28 -0.11 -6.43
N LEU A 144 6.15 -0.37 -5.13
CA LEU A 144 6.39 -1.70 -4.54
C LEU A 144 5.09 -2.52 -4.35
N HIS A 145 3.95 -1.95 -4.70
CA HIS A 145 2.64 -2.56 -4.42
C HIS A 145 2.03 -3.32 -5.61
N PHE A 146 2.43 -3.00 -6.84
CA PHE A 146 1.88 -3.53 -8.10
C PHE A 146 0.40 -3.17 -8.34
N ALA A 147 -0.45 -3.34 -7.36
CA ALA A 147 -1.83 -2.88 -7.32
C ALA A 147 -2.21 -2.60 -5.86
N SER A 148 -3.00 -1.55 -5.62
CA SER A 148 -3.49 -1.21 -4.28
C SER A 148 -4.46 -2.27 -3.80
N LEU A 149 -4.18 -2.86 -2.64
CA LEU A 149 -5.08 -3.82 -2.03
C LEU A 149 -6.20 -3.07 -1.32
N ASP A 150 -7.44 -3.26 -1.75
CA ASP A 150 -8.61 -2.64 -1.14
C ASP A 150 -9.13 -3.52 0.00
N ILE A 151 -9.21 -2.97 1.21
CA ILE A 151 -9.89 -3.62 2.33
C ILE A 151 -11.36 -3.25 2.26
N ARG A 152 -12.25 -4.24 2.41
CA ARG A 152 -13.69 -4.01 2.38
C ARG A 152 -14.38 -4.75 3.52
N GLN A 153 -15.32 -4.08 4.19
CA GLN A 153 -16.15 -4.66 5.24
C GLN A 153 -17.51 -3.95 5.32
N ASP A 154 -18.52 -4.67 5.81
CA ASP A 154 -19.87 -4.15 6.04
C ASP A 154 -19.91 -3.27 7.30
N SER A 155 -20.64 -2.13 7.24
CA SER A 155 -20.82 -1.21 8.36
C SER A 155 -21.45 -1.85 9.58
N ARG A 156 -22.34 -2.83 9.39
CA ARG A 156 -22.97 -3.58 10.50
C ARG A 156 -21.96 -4.39 11.31
N ILE A 157 -20.91 -4.87 10.65
CA ILE A 157 -19.79 -5.51 11.36
C ILE A 157 -19.01 -4.46 12.15
N HIS A 158 -18.77 -3.26 11.59
CA HIS A 158 -18.14 -2.17 12.33
C HIS A 158 -18.94 -1.77 13.57
N ASP A 159 -20.28 -1.65 13.46
CA ASP A 159 -21.17 -1.38 14.59
C ASP A 159 -21.00 -2.44 15.70
N SER A 160 -21.05 -3.72 15.32
CA SER A 160 -20.89 -4.83 16.28
C SER A 160 -19.51 -4.79 16.95
N VAL A 161 -18.46 -4.63 16.16
CA VAL A 161 -17.07 -4.56 16.64
C VAL A 161 -16.87 -3.37 17.57
N PHE A 162 -17.37 -2.19 17.20
CA PHE A 162 -17.22 -1.02 18.04
C PHE A 162 -18.00 -1.12 19.36
N ASN A 163 -19.19 -1.71 19.33
CA ASN A 163 -19.98 -2.01 20.54
C ASN A 163 -19.24 -2.98 21.47
N GLU A 164 -18.58 -4.00 20.93
CA GLU A 164 -17.75 -4.92 21.73
C GLU A 164 -16.53 -4.20 22.35
N ILE A 165 -15.87 -3.33 21.57
CA ILE A 165 -14.73 -2.52 22.05
C ILE A 165 -15.16 -1.65 23.24
N VAL A 166 -16.24 -0.86 23.10
CA VAL A 166 -16.67 0.06 24.17
C VAL A 166 -17.21 -0.64 25.40
N SER A 167 -17.70 -1.88 25.25
CA SER A 167 -18.22 -2.71 26.34
C SER A 167 -17.13 -3.47 27.10
N HIS A 168 -15.90 -3.51 26.58
CA HIS A 168 -14.82 -4.25 27.22
C HIS A 168 -14.42 -3.60 28.58
N PRO A 169 -14.38 -4.36 29.70
CA PRO A 169 -14.18 -3.81 31.03
C PRO A 169 -12.88 -3.04 31.22
N ASP A 170 -11.84 -3.42 30.47
CA ASP A 170 -10.51 -2.82 30.56
C ASP A 170 -10.21 -1.79 29.47
N ILE A 171 -11.19 -1.43 28.64
CA ILE A 171 -10.96 -0.56 27.48
C ILE A 171 -10.31 0.78 27.85
N GLN A 172 -10.65 1.30 29.03
CA GLN A 172 -10.07 2.55 29.54
C GLN A 172 -8.54 2.49 29.78
N LYS A 173 -7.96 1.29 29.83
CA LYS A 173 -6.51 1.12 29.95
C LYS A 173 -5.78 1.32 28.61
N PHE A 174 -6.51 1.15 27.51
CA PHE A 174 -5.96 1.12 26.15
C PHE A 174 -6.45 2.27 25.29
N SER A 175 -7.41 3.06 25.79
CA SER A 175 -8.01 4.17 25.05
C SER A 175 -8.07 5.44 25.88
N ASP A 176 -7.88 6.58 25.20
CA ASP A 176 -8.13 7.91 25.73
C ASP A 176 -9.32 8.53 25.01
N GLY A 177 -10.17 9.24 25.76
CA GLY A 177 -11.35 9.92 25.21
C GLY A 177 -12.57 9.02 24.98
N LEU A 178 -12.54 7.73 25.35
CA LEU A 178 -13.69 6.83 25.25
C LEU A 178 -14.46 6.77 26.58
N PRO A 179 -15.67 7.36 26.68
CA PRO A 179 -16.44 7.37 27.95
C PRO A 179 -17.10 6.02 28.21
N LYS A 180 -17.26 5.64 29.50
CA LYS A 180 -17.89 4.39 29.91
C LYS A 180 -19.35 4.27 29.48
N ASN A 181 -20.06 5.39 29.39
CA ASN A 181 -21.47 5.45 28.99
C ASN A 181 -21.65 5.73 27.49
N TYR A 182 -20.66 5.37 26.66
CA TYR A 182 -20.71 5.64 25.20
C TYR A 182 -22.02 5.18 24.54
N LEU A 183 -22.53 4.01 24.93
CA LEU A 183 -23.75 3.44 24.34
C LEU A 183 -25.04 4.22 24.72
N GLU A 184 -24.98 5.04 25.76
CA GLU A 184 -26.09 5.88 26.21
C GLU A 184 -26.10 7.27 25.58
N LEU A 185 -25.02 7.62 24.86
CA LEU A 185 -24.86 8.94 24.24
C LEU A 185 -25.78 9.11 23.03
N SER A 186 -26.17 10.35 22.77
CA SER A 186 -26.82 10.74 21.51
C SER A 186 -25.90 10.58 20.32
N ASN A 187 -26.44 10.49 19.10
CA ASN A 187 -25.63 10.35 17.88
C ASN A 187 -24.62 11.48 17.71
N GLU A 188 -24.97 12.71 18.04
CA GLU A 188 -24.04 13.85 17.95
C GLU A 188 -22.86 13.72 18.93
N GLU A 189 -23.15 13.29 20.16
CA GLU A 189 -22.13 13.07 21.19
C GLU A 189 -21.21 11.88 20.81
N ARG A 190 -21.78 10.78 20.30
CA ARG A 190 -21.00 9.65 19.76
C ARG A 190 -20.04 10.10 18.65
N CYS A 191 -20.52 10.88 17.68
CA CYS A 191 -19.67 11.40 16.62
C CYS A 191 -18.51 12.25 17.17
N ARG A 192 -18.75 13.08 18.20
CA ARG A 192 -17.68 13.86 18.84
C ARG A 192 -16.65 12.97 19.54
N VAL A 193 -17.07 11.90 20.21
CA VAL A 193 -16.19 10.92 20.82
C VAL A 193 -15.35 10.21 19.75
N LEU A 194 -15.99 9.71 18.69
CA LEU A 194 -15.33 8.96 17.61
C LEU A 194 -14.23 9.78 16.89
N ILE A 195 -14.42 11.09 16.75
CA ILE A 195 -13.41 11.98 16.15
C ILE A 195 -12.18 12.15 17.06
N ASN A 196 -12.36 12.10 18.38
CA ASN A 196 -11.33 12.47 19.33
C ASN A 196 -10.63 11.28 20.02
N VAL A 197 -11.26 10.10 20.00
CA VAL A 197 -10.71 8.90 20.66
C VAL A 197 -9.34 8.54 20.09
N LYS A 198 -8.44 8.12 20.98
CA LYS A 198 -7.10 7.62 20.64
C LYS A 198 -6.76 6.41 21.49
N GLY A 199 -5.78 5.63 21.07
CA GLY A 199 -5.31 4.53 21.89
C GLY A 199 -4.53 3.47 21.12
N ASP A 200 -4.20 2.42 21.82
CA ASP A 200 -3.59 1.22 21.28
C ASP A 200 -4.25 -0.01 21.90
N VAL A 201 -5.40 -0.38 21.36
CA VAL A 201 -6.20 -1.50 21.82
C VAL A 201 -5.58 -2.79 21.29
N PRO A 202 -5.04 -3.66 22.14
CA PRO A 202 -4.45 -4.91 21.68
C PRO A 202 -5.50 -5.78 20.98
N PRO A 203 -5.21 -6.36 19.81
CA PRO A 203 -6.00 -7.48 19.33
C PRO A 203 -5.84 -8.64 20.30
N ASN A 204 -6.78 -9.58 20.31
CA ASN A 204 -6.80 -10.80 21.15
C ASN A 204 -7.22 -10.61 22.62
N ILE A 205 -7.73 -9.44 22.99
CA ILE A 205 -8.33 -9.26 24.33
C ILE A 205 -9.84 -9.53 24.33
N PHE A 206 -10.47 -9.62 23.15
CA PHE A 206 -11.90 -9.83 23.00
C PHE A 206 -12.24 -11.30 22.85
N PHE A 207 -13.40 -11.72 23.40
CA PHE A 207 -13.95 -13.05 23.16
C PHE A 207 -14.42 -13.21 21.70
N ASP A 208 -14.91 -12.12 21.10
CA ASP A 208 -15.36 -12.13 19.72
C ASP A 208 -14.19 -12.13 18.75
N GLU A 209 -14.07 -13.20 17.97
CA GLU A 209 -13.03 -13.35 16.98
C GLU A 209 -13.13 -12.32 15.83
N ILE A 210 -14.35 -11.85 15.51
CA ILE A 210 -14.57 -10.85 14.46
C ILE A 210 -13.96 -9.52 14.88
N THR A 211 -14.11 -9.15 16.15
CA THR A 211 -13.52 -7.94 16.73
C THR A 211 -12.00 -7.99 16.66
N ASN A 212 -11.39 -9.08 17.12
CA ASN A 212 -9.95 -9.29 17.05
C ASN A 212 -9.44 -9.18 15.60
N ARG A 213 -10.03 -9.93 14.66
CA ARG A 213 -9.66 -9.92 13.25
C ARG A 213 -9.87 -8.57 12.56
N THR A 214 -10.83 -7.77 13.02
CA THR A 214 -11.07 -6.44 12.44
C THR A 214 -9.96 -5.48 12.84
N LEU A 215 -9.57 -5.44 14.12
CA LEU A 215 -8.43 -4.66 14.60
C LEU A 215 -7.11 -5.12 13.98
N GLU A 216 -6.90 -6.43 13.88
CA GLU A 216 -5.72 -7.00 13.20
C GLU A 216 -5.66 -6.62 11.71
N SER A 217 -6.81 -6.53 11.03
CA SER A 217 -6.85 -6.10 9.62
C SER A 217 -6.44 -4.64 9.44
N ILE A 218 -6.83 -3.76 10.36
CA ILE A 218 -6.39 -2.37 10.36
C ILE A 218 -4.87 -2.29 10.55
N ARG A 219 -4.33 -3.07 11.50
CA ARG A 219 -2.87 -3.16 11.70
C ARG A 219 -2.15 -3.77 10.50
N ALA A 220 -2.78 -4.74 9.83
CA ALA A 220 -2.23 -5.30 8.60
C ALA A 220 -2.09 -4.25 7.50
N MET A 221 -3.04 -3.30 7.37
CA MET A 221 -2.91 -2.17 6.45
C MET A 221 -1.67 -1.32 6.76
N GLN A 222 -1.42 -0.98 8.02
CA GLN A 222 -0.22 -0.23 8.43
C GLN A 222 1.07 -0.98 8.06
N ILE A 223 1.11 -2.30 8.29
CA ILE A 223 2.26 -3.15 7.92
C ILE A 223 2.47 -3.14 6.41
N ILE A 224 1.39 -3.23 5.63
CA ILE A 224 1.46 -3.20 4.16
C ILE A 224 1.97 -1.86 3.68
N GLN A 225 1.43 -0.75 4.21
CA GLN A 225 1.89 0.59 3.84
C GLN A 225 3.37 0.80 4.14
N LYS A 226 3.84 0.33 5.28
CA LYS A 226 5.26 0.40 5.66
C LYS A 226 6.17 -0.40 4.71
N LYS A 227 5.71 -1.55 4.21
CA LYS A 227 6.52 -2.45 3.37
C LYS A 227 6.37 -2.20 1.87
N ASN A 228 5.16 -1.91 1.43
CA ASN A 228 4.83 -1.79 0.00
C ASN A 228 4.63 -0.33 -0.45
N GLY A 229 4.80 0.63 0.47
CA GLY A 229 4.43 2.02 0.27
C GLY A 229 2.96 2.29 0.59
N GLU A 230 2.60 3.54 0.85
CA GLU A 230 1.25 3.97 1.23
C GLU A 230 0.19 3.47 0.23
N ARG A 231 0.46 3.61 -1.07
CA ARG A 231 -0.43 3.14 -2.15
C ARG A 231 -0.69 1.63 -2.13
N GLY A 232 0.08 0.85 -1.37
CA GLY A 232 -0.08 -0.60 -1.27
C GLY A 232 -1.40 -1.03 -0.62
N CYS A 233 -1.92 -0.22 0.31
CA CYS A 233 -3.19 -0.49 1.00
C CYS A 233 -3.71 0.80 1.66
N ASN A 234 -4.12 1.78 0.86
CA ASN A 234 -4.60 3.08 1.35
C ASN A 234 -6.10 3.29 1.18
N ARG A 235 -6.84 2.26 0.77
CA ARG A 235 -8.29 2.33 0.59
C ARG A 235 -9.00 1.32 1.46
N TYR A 236 -9.96 1.83 2.24
CA TYR A 236 -10.89 1.00 2.99
C TYR A 236 -12.31 1.31 2.52
N ILE A 237 -13.03 0.30 2.08
CA ILE A 237 -14.38 0.41 1.51
C ILE A 237 -15.37 -0.08 2.55
N ILE A 238 -16.28 0.80 2.96
CA ILE A 238 -17.38 0.47 3.86
C ILE A 238 -18.60 0.15 3.00
N SER A 239 -19.00 -1.12 2.96
CA SER A 239 -20.27 -1.49 2.35
C SER A 239 -21.44 -1.17 3.29
N ASN A 240 -22.62 -0.95 2.71
CA ASN A 240 -23.83 -0.61 3.47
C ASN A 240 -23.65 0.62 4.38
N CYS A 241 -22.83 1.59 4.00
CA CYS A 241 -22.59 2.82 4.74
C CYS A 241 -23.83 3.73 4.64
N GLN A 242 -24.53 4.00 5.76
CA GLN A 242 -25.79 4.74 5.79
C GLN A 242 -25.71 6.02 6.63
N SER A 243 -24.67 6.21 7.40
CA SER A 243 -24.55 7.33 8.33
C SER A 243 -23.10 7.82 8.46
N LEU A 244 -22.94 9.03 8.98
CA LEU A 244 -21.64 9.58 9.37
C LEU A 244 -20.99 8.72 10.47
N GLU A 245 -21.78 8.17 11.39
CA GLU A 245 -21.28 7.31 12.47
C GLU A 245 -20.55 6.10 11.93
N ASN A 246 -21.03 5.47 10.83
CA ASN A 246 -20.37 4.31 10.22
C ASN A 246 -18.94 4.65 9.72
N ILE A 247 -18.75 5.86 9.19
CA ILE A 247 -17.42 6.33 8.75
C ILE A 247 -16.54 6.61 9.97
N LEU A 248 -17.09 7.29 10.97
CA LEU A 248 -16.34 7.67 12.17
C LEU A 248 -15.96 6.47 13.04
N GLN A 249 -16.75 5.40 13.06
CA GLN A 249 -16.38 4.15 13.74
C GLN A 249 -15.13 3.53 13.13
N LEU A 250 -15.02 3.46 11.80
CA LEU A 250 -13.79 3.00 11.17
C LEU A 250 -12.61 3.91 11.50
N PHE A 251 -12.81 5.23 11.42
CA PHE A 251 -11.78 6.20 11.79
C PHE A 251 -11.32 6.01 13.25
N ALA A 252 -12.25 5.85 14.18
CA ALA A 252 -11.97 5.61 15.59
C ALA A 252 -11.20 4.28 15.79
N MET A 253 -11.57 3.20 15.09
CA MET A 253 -10.85 1.93 15.15
C MET A 253 -9.41 2.06 14.62
N CYS A 254 -9.18 2.86 13.57
CA CYS A 254 -7.83 3.17 13.12
C CYS A 254 -7.04 3.84 14.24
N ARG A 255 -7.59 4.89 14.87
CA ARG A 255 -6.93 5.60 15.97
C ARG A 255 -6.74 4.76 17.22
N LEU A 256 -7.64 3.83 17.50
CA LEU A 256 -7.50 2.83 18.57
C LEU A 256 -6.52 1.71 18.22
N SER A 257 -6.05 1.66 16.99
CA SER A 257 -4.97 0.78 16.52
C SER A 257 -3.63 1.52 16.37
N ASN A 258 -3.46 2.65 17.08
CA ASN A 258 -2.26 3.49 17.02
C ASN A 258 -1.92 3.96 15.59
N TRP A 259 -2.95 4.38 14.86
CA TRP A 259 -2.82 4.94 13.53
C TRP A 259 -3.28 6.40 13.55
N ASP A 260 -2.34 7.31 13.49
CA ASP A 260 -2.57 8.76 13.41
C ASP A 260 -2.77 9.25 11.96
#